data_01e889bc149ab40d52bcddfb953bde1f
#
_entry.id   01e889bc149ab40d52bcddfb953bde1f
#
_cell.length_a   1.000
_cell.length_b   1.000
_cell.length_c   1.000
_cell.angle_alpha   90.00
_cell.angle_beta   90.00
_cell.angle_gamma   90.00
#
_symmetry.space_group_name_H-M   'P 1'
#
loop_
_entity.id
_entity.type
_entity.pdbx_description
1 polymer ?
#
loop_
_entity_poly.entity_id
_entity_poly.type
_entity_poly.pdbx_seq_one_letter_code
_entity_poly.pdbx_strand_id
1 'polypeptide(L)'
;MKVILQLIVLTILVGCKPSAEKSKEYSWALLPFEKADEVNPVLLPDTNSTFLCPVRNTIVQWEEKDVFNPAAVVRNDTVFLLFRAEDSIGKFAGTSRIGLAWSTDGLHFKKHPVPVLYPDNDSAKIYEWEGGCEDPRIVEDENGTYYMTYTAYDGDKARLLIATSKDLYHWTKHGHVFKNDTAEVNKWSKSGAIVCKYQNGKAIAVKIDGRYAMYWGDTDIFVAASDDLINWTVLKDDKGNTTIFGPRPKKFDSDLVEPGPPAMLTDKGIVLIYNSRNV
;
A
#
# COMPACT_ATOMS: atom_id res chain seq x y z
N MET A 1 86.81 -27.09 -1.54
CA MET A 1 85.68 -26.80 -0.63
C MET A 1 84.83 -25.73 -1.29
N LYS A 2 83.70 -26.09 -1.87
CA LYS A 2 82.78 -25.13 -2.48
C LYS A 2 81.65 -24.89 -1.48
N VAL A 3 81.48 -23.65 -1.03
CA VAL A 3 80.38 -23.23 -0.21
C VAL A 3 79.25 -22.79 -1.10
N ILE A 4 78.10 -23.47 -1.05
CA ILE A 4 76.89 -23.14 -1.75
C ILE A 4 76.07 -22.18 -0.87
N LEU A 5 75.92 -20.95 -1.31
CA LEU A 5 75.06 -19.94 -0.67
C LEU A 5 73.61 -20.12 -1.17
N GLN A 6 72.70 -20.62 -0.32
CA GLN A 6 71.26 -20.68 -0.63
C GLN A 6 70.61 -19.32 -0.34
N LEU A 7 70.13 -18.69 -1.41
CA LEU A 7 69.32 -17.46 -1.30
C LEU A 7 67.87 -17.84 -1.01
N ILE A 8 67.39 -17.53 0.16
CA ILE A 8 65.96 -17.67 0.51
C ILE A 8 65.25 -16.41 0.03
N VAL A 9 64.43 -16.55 -1.05
CA VAL A 9 63.52 -15.48 -1.51
C VAL A 9 62.25 -15.55 -0.67
N LEU A 10 62.05 -14.59 0.23
CA LEU A 10 60.81 -14.42 1.01
C LEU A 10 59.81 -13.62 0.18
N THR A 11 58.87 -14.31 -0.45
CA THR A 11 57.74 -13.66 -1.17
C THR A 11 56.70 -13.20 -0.16
N ILE A 12 56.65 -11.88 0.07
CA ILE A 12 55.58 -11.24 0.88
C ILE A 12 54.35 -11.14 -0.02
N LEU A 13 53.39 -12.02 0.18
CA LEU A 13 52.05 -11.87 -0.38
C LEU A 13 51.31 -10.75 0.36
N VAL A 14 51.34 -9.55 -0.21
CA VAL A 14 50.44 -8.45 0.19
C VAL A 14 49.02 -8.79 -0.28
N GLY A 15 48.25 -9.42 0.56
CA GLY A 15 46.82 -9.62 0.33
C GLY A 15 46.13 -8.27 0.40
N CYS A 16 45.76 -7.70 -0.76
CA CYS A 16 44.76 -6.63 -0.81
C CYS A 16 43.43 -7.19 -0.30
N LYS A 17 43.09 -6.89 0.96
CA LYS A 17 41.72 -7.00 1.42
C LYS A 17 40.91 -5.97 0.62
N PRO A 18 39.81 -6.36 -0.07
CA PRO A 18 38.91 -5.38 -0.64
C PRO A 18 38.43 -4.49 0.52
N SER A 19 38.67 -3.17 0.41
CA SER A 19 38.06 -2.20 1.31
C SER A 19 36.56 -2.35 1.13
N ALA A 20 35.85 -2.79 2.17
CA ALA A 20 34.42 -2.67 2.21
C ALA A 20 34.11 -1.17 2.02
N GLU A 21 33.57 -0.80 0.88
CA GLU A 21 32.96 0.52 0.71
C GLU A 21 31.95 0.65 1.85
N LYS A 22 32.23 1.57 2.78
CA LYS A 22 31.24 1.99 3.76
C LYS A 22 30.08 2.58 2.94
N SER A 23 29.01 1.82 2.80
CA SER A 23 27.77 2.34 2.28
C SER A 23 27.47 3.64 3.04
N LYS A 24 27.28 4.75 2.35
CA LYS A 24 26.82 5.99 2.97
C LYS A 24 25.50 5.64 3.66
N GLU A 25 25.51 5.56 4.97
CA GLU A 25 24.32 5.31 5.77
C GLU A 25 23.41 6.53 5.65
N TYR A 26 22.39 6.44 4.81
CA TYR A 26 21.37 7.47 4.72
C TYR A 26 20.42 7.27 5.89
N SER A 27 20.50 8.13 6.89
CA SER A 27 19.68 8.05 8.12
C SER A 27 18.16 8.09 7.91
N TRP A 28 17.71 8.41 6.69
CA TRP A 28 16.31 8.41 6.26
C TRP A 28 15.92 7.12 5.52
N ALA A 29 16.88 6.32 5.09
CA ALA A 29 16.59 5.10 4.36
C ALA A 29 16.18 3.98 5.33
N LEU A 30 15.02 3.38 5.07
CA LEU A 30 14.49 2.26 5.86
C LEU A 30 15.15 0.92 5.44
N LEU A 31 16.47 0.90 5.31
CA LEU A 31 17.21 -0.26 4.82
C LEU A 31 18.22 -0.76 5.86
N PRO A 32 18.56 -2.08 5.86
CA PRO A 32 18.00 -3.14 4.99
C PRO A 32 16.63 -3.65 5.47
N PHE A 33 15.82 -4.16 4.52
CA PHE A 33 14.64 -4.97 4.84
C PHE A 33 15.03 -6.45 4.79
N GLU A 34 14.61 -7.20 5.78
CA GLU A 34 14.80 -8.65 5.84
C GLU A 34 13.44 -9.35 5.88
N LYS A 35 13.29 -10.44 5.12
CA LYS A 35 12.08 -11.27 5.18
C LYS A 35 12.16 -12.18 6.41
N ALA A 36 11.08 -12.25 7.16
CA ALA A 36 10.91 -13.24 8.23
C ALA A 36 10.41 -14.57 7.62
N ASP A 37 11.30 -15.29 6.94
CA ASP A 37 10.95 -16.46 6.13
C ASP A 37 10.34 -17.60 6.97
N GLU A 38 10.64 -17.68 8.28
CA GLU A 38 10.09 -18.69 9.19
C GLU A 38 8.58 -18.56 9.40
N VAL A 39 8.02 -17.37 9.22
CA VAL A 39 6.58 -17.07 9.43
C VAL A 39 5.88 -16.63 8.14
N ASN A 40 6.59 -16.58 7.04
CA ASN A 40 6.04 -16.13 5.76
C ASN A 40 5.51 -17.34 4.93
N PRO A 41 4.26 -17.31 4.40
CA PRO A 41 3.30 -16.21 4.44
C PRO A 41 2.58 -16.08 5.79
N VAL A 42 2.42 -14.82 6.26
CA VAL A 42 1.75 -14.50 7.55
C VAL A 42 0.23 -14.65 7.51
N LEU A 43 -0.37 -14.61 6.32
CA LEU A 43 -1.80 -14.85 6.06
C LEU A 43 -1.95 -15.76 4.84
N LEU A 44 -2.92 -16.66 4.90
CA LEU A 44 -3.30 -17.58 3.83
C LEU A 44 -4.80 -17.48 3.56
N PRO A 45 -5.28 -17.81 2.33
CA PRO A 45 -6.69 -18.02 2.05
C PRO A 45 -7.31 -19.05 3.01
N ASP A 46 -8.62 -18.93 3.26
CA ASP A 46 -9.35 -19.88 4.10
C ASP A 46 -10.72 -20.19 3.49
N THR A 47 -10.90 -21.45 3.06
CA THR A 47 -12.15 -21.94 2.50
C THR A 47 -13.27 -22.14 3.53
N ASN A 48 -12.97 -22.03 4.84
CA ASN A 48 -13.97 -22.12 5.90
C ASN A 48 -14.55 -20.76 6.29
N SER A 49 -13.88 -19.66 5.91
CA SER A 49 -14.35 -18.31 6.19
C SER A 49 -15.54 -17.95 5.29
N THR A 50 -16.71 -17.77 5.90
CA THR A 50 -17.94 -17.47 5.17
C THR A 50 -18.62 -16.20 5.69
N PHE A 51 -19.35 -15.49 4.82
CA PHE A 51 -20.24 -14.40 5.23
C PHE A 51 -21.45 -14.31 4.30
N LEU A 52 -22.53 -13.70 4.79
CA LEU A 52 -23.71 -13.40 3.97
C LEU A 52 -23.41 -12.16 3.11
N CYS A 53 -23.15 -12.36 1.81
CA CYS A 53 -22.91 -11.27 0.87
C CYS A 53 -24.21 -10.49 0.62
N PRO A 54 -24.31 -9.19 0.97
CA PRO A 54 -25.59 -8.46 0.90
C PRO A 54 -26.05 -8.23 -0.55
N VAL A 55 -25.12 -8.10 -1.51
CA VAL A 55 -25.46 -7.89 -2.92
C VAL A 55 -25.92 -9.18 -3.59
N ARG A 56 -25.26 -10.31 -3.29
CA ARG A 56 -25.66 -11.63 -3.82
C ARG A 56 -26.82 -12.24 -3.05
N ASN A 57 -27.08 -11.78 -1.82
CA ASN A 57 -28.05 -12.34 -0.89
C ASN A 57 -27.84 -13.85 -0.65
N THR A 58 -26.60 -14.26 -0.54
CA THR A 58 -26.18 -15.66 -0.30
C THR A 58 -24.89 -15.71 0.51
N ILE A 59 -24.66 -16.85 1.17
CA ILE A 59 -23.40 -17.12 1.86
C ILE A 59 -22.31 -17.40 0.83
N VAL A 60 -21.15 -16.76 0.99
CA VAL A 60 -19.96 -16.92 0.14
C VAL A 60 -18.73 -17.21 0.98
N GLN A 61 -17.78 -17.97 0.42
CA GLN A 61 -16.44 -18.20 0.99
C GLN A 61 -15.54 -17.05 0.57
N TRP A 62 -15.62 -15.93 1.29
CA TRP A 62 -15.18 -14.62 0.84
C TRP A 62 -13.66 -14.43 0.69
N GLU A 63 -12.84 -15.34 1.25
CA GLU A 63 -11.37 -15.31 1.17
C GLU A 63 -10.78 -16.66 0.70
N GLU A 64 -11.55 -17.44 -0.05
CA GLU A 64 -11.16 -18.79 -0.44
C GLU A 64 -10.06 -18.85 -1.50
N LYS A 65 -9.97 -17.81 -2.35
CA LYS A 65 -9.09 -17.79 -3.50
C LYS A 65 -7.73 -17.18 -3.19
N ASP A 66 -7.71 -15.92 -2.79
CA ASP A 66 -6.48 -15.14 -2.60
C ASP A 66 -6.59 -14.18 -1.42
N VAL A 67 -5.44 -13.90 -0.74
CA VAL A 67 -5.26 -12.84 0.26
C VAL A 67 -3.96 -12.11 -0.03
N PHE A 68 -4.00 -10.77 -0.17
CA PHE A 68 -2.85 -9.98 -0.62
C PHE A 68 -3.03 -8.48 -0.33
N ASN A 69 -2.06 -7.65 -0.73
CA ASN A 69 -2.06 -6.18 -0.70
C ASN A 69 -2.57 -5.57 0.64
N PRO A 70 -1.94 -5.88 1.78
CA PRO A 70 -2.41 -5.37 3.07
C PRO A 70 -1.97 -3.93 3.33
N ALA A 71 -2.80 -3.19 4.07
CA ALA A 71 -2.39 -2.02 4.85
C ALA A 71 -2.11 -2.44 6.29
N ALA A 72 -1.07 -1.88 6.92
CA ALA A 72 -0.73 -2.12 8.31
C ALA A 72 -1.05 -0.89 9.17
N VAL A 73 -1.64 -1.12 10.34
CA VAL A 73 -1.96 -0.10 11.34
C VAL A 73 -1.54 -0.58 12.72
N VAL A 74 -0.91 0.28 13.52
CA VAL A 74 -0.62 0.01 14.93
C VAL A 74 -1.64 0.74 15.80
N ARG A 75 -2.32 -0.01 16.68
CA ARG A 75 -3.29 0.51 17.64
C ARG A 75 -3.18 -0.25 18.95
N ASN A 76 -2.93 0.46 20.07
CA ASN A 76 -2.82 -0.14 21.40
C ASN A 76 -1.88 -1.37 21.43
N ASP A 77 -0.65 -1.17 20.99
CA ASP A 77 0.41 -2.20 20.93
C ASP A 77 0.03 -3.46 20.12
N THR A 78 -0.95 -3.35 19.26
CA THR A 78 -1.41 -4.41 18.36
C THR A 78 -1.24 -3.97 16.92
N VAL A 79 -0.66 -4.83 16.10
CA VAL A 79 -0.55 -4.64 14.65
C VAL A 79 -1.81 -5.20 13.99
N PHE A 80 -2.51 -4.38 13.24
CA PHE A 80 -3.65 -4.76 12.42
C PHE A 80 -3.23 -4.77 10.95
N LEU A 81 -3.66 -5.79 10.22
CA LEU A 81 -3.59 -5.85 8.76
C LEU A 81 -5.00 -5.79 8.19
N LEU A 82 -5.26 -4.81 7.33
CA LEU A 82 -6.43 -4.80 6.49
C LEU A 82 -6.00 -5.25 5.11
N PHE A 83 -6.47 -6.40 4.67
CA PHE A 83 -5.97 -7.09 3.48
C PHE A 83 -7.09 -7.31 2.45
N ARG A 84 -6.72 -7.24 1.17
CA ARG A 84 -7.59 -7.65 0.08
C ARG A 84 -7.74 -9.18 0.12
N ALA A 85 -8.97 -9.66 -0.02
CA ALA A 85 -9.29 -11.07 -0.17
C ALA A 85 -10.31 -11.26 -1.28
N GLU A 86 -10.28 -12.42 -1.95
CA GLU A 86 -11.16 -12.74 -3.06
C GLU A 86 -11.84 -14.09 -2.87
N ASP A 87 -13.12 -14.15 -3.24
CA ASP A 87 -13.81 -15.40 -3.55
C ASP A 87 -13.49 -15.86 -4.99
N SER A 88 -14.04 -17.01 -5.41
CA SER A 88 -13.85 -17.55 -6.77
C SER A 88 -15.08 -17.41 -7.65
N ILE A 89 -16.14 -16.72 -7.17
CA ILE A 89 -17.45 -16.68 -7.84
C ILE A 89 -17.72 -15.35 -8.54
N GLY A 90 -18.61 -15.39 -9.52
CA GLY A 90 -19.09 -14.25 -10.27
C GLY A 90 -18.41 -14.06 -11.62
N LYS A 91 -18.81 -13.00 -12.30
CA LYS A 91 -18.44 -12.70 -13.68
C LYS A 91 -16.91 -12.57 -13.90
N PHE A 92 -16.19 -12.08 -12.88
CA PHE A 92 -14.74 -11.84 -12.96
C PHE A 92 -13.92 -12.92 -12.24
N ALA A 93 -14.52 -14.06 -11.92
CA ALA A 93 -13.93 -15.16 -11.15
C ALA A 93 -13.35 -14.68 -9.82
N GLY A 94 -14.08 -13.77 -9.16
CA GLY A 94 -13.78 -13.24 -7.83
C GLY A 94 -14.39 -11.86 -7.61
N THR A 95 -14.81 -11.62 -6.37
CA THR A 95 -15.20 -10.30 -5.85
C THR A 95 -14.27 -9.98 -4.68
N SER A 96 -13.56 -8.87 -4.78
CA SER A 96 -12.63 -8.41 -3.75
C SER A 96 -13.35 -7.81 -2.55
N ARG A 97 -12.83 -8.07 -1.34
CA ARG A 97 -13.30 -7.50 -0.07
C ARG A 97 -12.09 -7.21 0.82
N ILE A 98 -12.28 -6.35 1.81
CA ILE A 98 -11.22 -6.04 2.78
C ILE A 98 -11.48 -6.85 4.05
N GLY A 99 -10.56 -7.75 4.34
CA GLY A 99 -10.48 -8.49 5.61
C GLY A 99 -9.67 -7.74 6.65
N LEU A 100 -9.74 -8.22 7.90
CA LEU A 100 -8.98 -7.71 9.03
C LEU A 100 -8.28 -8.87 9.75
N ALA A 101 -7.01 -8.67 10.09
CA ALA A 101 -6.27 -9.56 10.98
C ALA A 101 -5.49 -8.73 12.00
N TRP A 102 -5.14 -9.31 13.14
CA TRP A 102 -4.38 -8.65 14.19
C TRP A 102 -3.33 -9.55 14.81
N SER A 103 -2.27 -8.93 15.32
CA SER A 103 -1.14 -9.60 15.97
C SER A 103 -0.55 -8.72 17.07
N THR A 104 -0.09 -9.32 18.16
CA THR A 104 0.64 -8.63 19.23
C THR A 104 2.15 -8.67 19.06
N ASP A 105 2.67 -9.49 18.14
CA ASP A 105 4.10 -9.63 17.83
C ASP A 105 4.47 -9.19 16.39
N GLY A 106 3.44 -8.88 15.56
CA GLY A 106 3.63 -8.49 14.15
C GLY A 106 3.98 -9.65 13.21
N LEU A 107 4.01 -10.87 13.70
CA LEU A 107 4.43 -12.07 12.95
C LEU A 107 3.32 -13.12 12.86
N HIS A 108 2.56 -13.32 13.94
CA HIS A 108 1.50 -14.33 14.04
C HIS A 108 0.14 -13.65 14.09
N PHE A 109 -0.62 -13.71 13.01
CA PHE A 109 -1.89 -13.01 12.86
C PHE A 109 -3.10 -13.91 13.08
N LYS A 110 -4.13 -13.34 13.73
CA LYS A 110 -5.48 -13.92 13.83
C LYS A 110 -6.41 -13.14 12.93
N LYS A 111 -7.20 -13.83 12.10
CA LYS A 111 -8.16 -13.21 11.18
C LYS A 111 -9.51 -12.95 11.84
N HIS A 112 -10.14 -11.84 11.47
CA HIS A 112 -11.56 -11.59 11.73
C HIS A 112 -12.40 -12.49 10.81
N PRO A 113 -13.48 -13.09 11.30
CA PRO A 113 -14.21 -14.15 10.56
C PRO A 113 -14.97 -13.64 9.33
N VAL A 114 -15.25 -12.33 9.25
CA VAL A 114 -16.00 -11.71 8.15
C VAL A 114 -15.25 -10.49 7.61
N PRO A 115 -15.47 -10.08 6.35
CA PRO A 115 -14.83 -8.86 5.83
C PRO A 115 -15.34 -7.63 6.56
N VAL A 116 -14.48 -6.60 6.67
CA VAL A 116 -14.81 -5.32 7.34
C VAL A 116 -15.23 -4.23 6.35
N LEU A 117 -14.89 -4.36 5.06
CA LEU A 117 -15.37 -3.49 3.99
C LEU A 117 -15.58 -4.33 2.72
N TYR A 118 -16.73 -4.17 2.11
CA TYR A 118 -17.18 -5.00 0.99
C TYR A 118 -18.25 -4.27 0.17
N PRO A 119 -18.53 -4.68 -1.08
CA PRO A 119 -19.67 -4.18 -1.84
C PRO A 119 -20.98 -4.44 -1.11
N ASP A 120 -21.77 -3.38 -0.91
CA ASP A 120 -23.05 -3.43 -0.21
C ASP A 120 -24.16 -2.79 -1.07
N ASN A 121 -25.41 -2.88 -0.63
CA ASN A 121 -26.55 -2.19 -1.24
C ASN A 121 -26.60 -0.71 -0.81
N ASP A 122 -25.47 -0.02 -0.92
CA ASP A 122 -25.28 1.40 -0.64
C ASP A 122 -24.96 2.20 -1.92
N SER A 123 -24.66 3.49 -1.76
CA SER A 123 -24.34 4.38 -2.90
C SER A 123 -22.99 4.08 -3.58
N ALA A 124 -22.08 3.35 -2.92
CA ALA A 124 -20.79 2.97 -3.48
C ALA A 124 -20.89 1.74 -4.41
N LYS A 125 -22.01 1.00 -4.36
CA LYS A 125 -22.26 -0.19 -5.18
C LYS A 125 -21.97 0.00 -6.66
N ILE A 126 -22.30 1.17 -7.20
CA ILE A 126 -22.08 1.48 -8.62
C ILE A 126 -20.62 1.50 -9.03
N TYR A 127 -19.71 1.63 -8.07
CA TYR A 127 -18.26 1.63 -8.27
C TYR A 127 -17.60 0.30 -7.86
N GLU A 128 -18.24 -0.45 -6.99
CA GLU A 128 -17.67 -1.65 -6.35
C GLU A 128 -18.17 -2.96 -6.94
N TRP A 129 -19.34 -2.95 -7.58
CA TRP A 129 -19.95 -4.19 -8.04
C TRP A 129 -19.73 -4.40 -9.54
N GLU A 130 -19.18 -5.56 -9.94
CA GLU A 130 -18.99 -6.85 -9.28
C GLU A 130 -17.53 -7.13 -8.88
N GLY A 131 -16.56 -6.30 -9.23
CA GLY A 131 -15.14 -6.52 -8.98
C GLY A 131 -14.77 -6.43 -7.50
N GLY A 132 -15.30 -5.44 -6.77
CA GLY A 132 -15.15 -5.38 -5.32
C GLY A 132 -14.39 -4.18 -4.78
N CYS A 133 -13.95 -4.33 -3.52
CA CYS A 133 -13.13 -3.38 -2.76
C CYS A 133 -11.71 -3.92 -2.67
N GLU A 134 -10.71 -3.15 -3.13
CA GLU A 134 -9.34 -3.60 -3.34
C GLU A 134 -8.31 -2.69 -2.66
N ASP A 135 -7.14 -3.23 -2.36
CA ASP A 135 -5.87 -2.53 -2.12
C ASP A 135 -5.97 -1.37 -1.11
N PRO A 136 -6.32 -1.62 0.16
CA PRO A 136 -6.48 -0.59 1.18
C PRO A 136 -5.15 0.11 1.50
N ARG A 137 -5.21 1.43 1.78
CA ARG A 137 -4.12 2.21 2.36
C ARG A 137 -4.68 3.09 3.45
N ILE A 138 -4.03 3.15 4.61
CA ILE A 138 -4.63 3.75 5.81
C ILE A 138 -3.69 4.74 6.45
N VAL A 139 -4.24 5.90 6.81
CA VAL A 139 -3.64 6.87 7.73
C VAL A 139 -4.61 7.15 8.87
N GLU A 140 -4.13 7.75 9.96
CA GLU A 140 -4.94 8.20 11.09
C GLU A 140 -4.85 9.74 11.17
N ASP A 141 -5.91 10.43 11.57
CA ASP A 141 -5.84 11.84 11.95
C ASP A 141 -5.44 12.00 13.42
N GLU A 142 -5.17 13.23 13.85
CA GLU A 142 -4.81 13.55 15.23
C GLU A 142 -5.93 13.23 16.26
N ASN A 143 -7.17 13.05 15.79
CA ASN A 143 -8.34 12.73 16.62
C ASN A 143 -8.65 11.22 16.67
N GLY A 144 -7.75 10.38 16.12
CA GLY A 144 -7.91 8.92 16.10
C GLY A 144 -8.98 8.43 15.12
N THR A 145 -9.24 9.17 14.04
CA THR A 145 -10.04 8.69 12.91
C THR A 145 -9.12 8.07 11.87
N TYR A 146 -9.40 6.86 11.47
CA TYR A 146 -8.72 6.19 10.37
C TYR A 146 -9.37 6.59 9.04
N TYR A 147 -8.54 6.89 8.05
CA TYR A 147 -8.92 7.20 6.68
C TYR A 147 -8.31 6.12 5.78
N MET A 148 -9.15 5.33 5.15
CA MET A 148 -8.74 4.29 4.22
C MET A 148 -9.07 4.71 2.80
N THR A 149 -8.06 4.91 1.97
CA THR A 149 -8.22 4.89 0.53
C THR A 149 -8.27 3.45 0.06
N TYR A 150 -9.17 3.13 -0.86
CA TYR A 150 -9.27 1.81 -1.47
C TYR A 150 -9.68 1.92 -2.94
N THR A 151 -9.34 0.92 -3.71
CA THR A 151 -9.78 0.82 -5.09
C THR A 151 -11.13 0.11 -5.13
N ALA A 152 -12.13 0.76 -5.71
CA ALA A 152 -13.40 0.15 -6.08
C ALA A 152 -13.34 -0.27 -7.55
N TYR A 153 -13.71 -1.51 -7.85
CA TYR A 153 -13.71 -2.04 -9.21
C TYR A 153 -15.10 -2.56 -9.58
N ASP A 154 -15.70 -1.96 -10.61
CA ASP A 154 -17.04 -2.35 -11.09
C ASP A 154 -16.99 -3.47 -12.15
N GLY A 155 -15.79 -3.91 -12.52
CA GLY A 155 -15.55 -4.90 -13.57
C GLY A 155 -15.19 -4.30 -14.92
N ASP A 156 -15.21 -2.98 -15.02
CA ASP A 156 -14.78 -2.21 -16.19
C ASP A 156 -13.72 -1.19 -15.81
N LYS A 157 -13.93 -0.46 -14.71
CA LYS A 157 -13.09 0.66 -14.30
C LYS A 157 -12.78 0.66 -12.82
N ALA A 158 -11.50 0.86 -12.51
CA ALA A 158 -11.04 1.10 -11.16
C ALA A 158 -11.24 2.58 -10.79
N ARG A 159 -11.72 2.84 -9.56
CA ARG A 159 -11.89 4.18 -9.00
C ARG A 159 -11.41 4.25 -7.56
N LEU A 160 -10.75 5.34 -7.24
CA LEU A 160 -10.22 5.58 -5.91
C LEU A 160 -11.34 6.12 -5.00
N LEU A 161 -11.70 5.35 -3.99
CA LEU A 161 -12.70 5.69 -2.99
C LEU A 161 -12.05 5.90 -1.63
N ILE A 162 -12.81 6.49 -0.69
CA ILE A 162 -12.38 6.71 0.68
C ILE A 162 -13.46 6.28 1.68
N ALA A 163 -13.00 5.68 2.78
CA ALA A 163 -13.82 5.32 3.93
C ALA A 163 -13.14 5.74 5.23
N THR A 164 -13.93 5.96 6.29
CA THR A 164 -13.43 6.30 7.63
C THR A 164 -13.91 5.32 8.68
N SER A 165 -13.08 5.15 9.74
CA SER A 165 -13.38 4.30 10.89
C SER A 165 -12.82 4.91 12.18
N LYS A 166 -13.42 4.54 13.32
CA LYS A 166 -12.87 4.83 14.67
C LYS A 166 -12.27 3.60 15.33
N ASP A 167 -12.47 2.42 14.77
CA ASP A 167 -12.13 1.15 15.41
C ASP A 167 -11.46 0.11 14.51
N LEU A 168 -11.36 0.37 13.19
CA LEU A 168 -10.87 -0.51 12.12
C LEU A 168 -11.84 -1.63 11.70
N TYR A 169 -12.93 -1.82 12.44
CA TYR A 169 -13.94 -2.86 12.19
C TYR A 169 -15.16 -2.31 11.44
N HIS A 170 -15.59 -1.09 11.75
CA HIS A 170 -16.77 -0.46 11.18
C HIS A 170 -16.36 0.73 10.33
N TRP A 171 -16.69 0.69 9.05
CA TRP A 171 -16.27 1.68 8.06
C TRP A 171 -17.46 2.43 7.47
N THR A 172 -17.33 3.75 7.40
CA THR A 172 -18.27 4.62 6.69
C THR A 172 -17.69 4.99 5.34
N LYS A 173 -18.32 4.58 4.25
CA LYS A 173 -17.91 4.91 2.88
C LYS A 173 -18.34 6.34 2.53
N HIS A 174 -17.42 7.13 1.98
CA HIS A 174 -17.66 8.52 1.53
C HIS A 174 -17.72 8.64 0.01
N GLY A 175 -17.51 7.53 -0.72
CA GLY A 175 -17.54 7.48 -2.17
C GLY A 175 -16.24 7.92 -2.81
N HIS A 176 -16.31 8.33 -4.07
CA HIS A 176 -15.17 8.69 -4.91
C HIS A 176 -14.41 9.91 -4.37
N VAL A 177 -13.08 9.83 -4.26
CA VAL A 177 -12.25 10.93 -3.74
C VAL A 177 -12.33 12.20 -4.61
N PHE A 178 -12.50 12.04 -5.93
CA PHE A 178 -12.64 13.14 -6.91
C PHE A 178 -14.08 13.43 -7.29
N LYS A 179 -15.07 13.12 -6.43
CA LYS A 179 -16.52 13.30 -6.74
C LYS A 179 -16.92 14.73 -7.11
N ASN A 180 -16.15 15.72 -6.67
CA ASN A 180 -16.38 17.14 -6.97
C ASN A 180 -15.65 17.61 -8.25
N ASP A 181 -14.87 16.74 -8.91
CA ASP A 181 -14.17 17.04 -10.16
C ASP A 181 -14.75 16.21 -11.30
N THR A 182 -15.58 16.85 -12.14
CA THR A 182 -16.25 16.19 -13.26
C THR A 182 -15.30 15.67 -14.34
N ALA A 183 -14.08 16.21 -14.41
CA ALA A 183 -13.05 15.76 -15.34
C ALA A 183 -12.35 14.47 -14.86
N GLU A 184 -12.30 14.27 -13.54
CA GLU A 184 -11.54 13.16 -12.93
C GLU A 184 -12.43 11.99 -12.47
N VAL A 185 -13.69 12.24 -12.06
CA VAL A 185 -14.59 11.22 -11.48
C VAL A 185 -14.83 10.00 -12.38
N ASN A 186 -14.75 10.17 -13.70
CA ASN A 186 -14.95 9.09 -14.67
C ASN A 186 -13.66 8.47 -15.21
N LYS A 187 -12.50 8.95 -14.76
CA LYS A 187 -11.21 8.37 -15.15
C LYS A 187 -10.84 7.17 -14.29
N TRP A 188 -9.95 6.36 -14.80
CA TRP A 188 -9.27 5.32 -14.04
C TRP A 188 -8.46 5.97 -12.93
N SER A 189 -8.67 5.53 -11.69
CA SER A 189 -7.94 6.03 -10.52
C SER A 189 -7.81 4.95 -9.46
N LYS A 190 -6.63 4.83 -8.85
CA LYS A 190 -6.36 3.87 -7.77
C LYS A 190 -5.15 4.30 -6.94
N SER A 191 -4.85 3.53 -5.90
CA SER A 191 -3.58 3.56 -5.17
C SER A 191 -3.27 4.89 -4.50
N GLY A 192 -4.18 5.35 -3.62
CA GLY A 192 -4.05 6.62 -2.90
C GLY A 192 -3.13 6.53 -1.69
N ALA A 193 -1.89 7.02 -1.79
CA ALA A 193 -0.90 7.10 -0.70
C ALA A 193 -0.90 8.49 -0.06
N ILE A 194 -1.68 8.68 1.00
CA ILE A 194 -1.77 9.96 1.73
C ILE A 194 -0.44 10.23 2.44
N VAL A 195 0.01 11.49 2.43
CA VAL A 195 1.24 11.90 3.12
C VAL A 195 0.99 11.93 4.63
N CYS A 196 1.88 11.28 5.37
CA CYS A 196 1.81 11.14 6.82
C CYS A 196 3.17 11.35 7.48
N LYS A 197 3.17 11.53 8.80
CA LYS A 197 4.34 11.34 9.67
C LYS A 197 4.12 10.11 10.54
N TYR A 198 5.15 9.30 10.69
CA TYR A 198 5.11 8.22 11.66
C TYR A 198 5.44 8.74 13.06
N GLN A 199 4.50 8.58 13.98
CA GLN A 199 4.61 8.99 15.38
C GLN A 199 4.14 7.84 16.27
N ASN A 200 5.02 7.30 17.11
CA ASN A 200 4.71 6.18 18.01
C ASN A 200 4.08 4.97 17.28
N GLY A 201 4.60 4.63 16.10
CA GLY A 201 4.08 3.54 15.26
C GLY A 201 2.83 3.86 14.46
N LYS A 202 2.26 5.06 14.58
CA LYS A 202 1.06 5.50 13.86
C LYS A 202 1.41 6.35 12.64
N ALA A 203 0.73 6.11 11.53
CA ALA A 203 0.81 6.92 10.32
C ALA A 203 -0.18 8.10 10.41
N ILE A 204 0.24 9.22 10.97
CA ILE A 204 -0.62 10.41 11.18
C ILE A 204 -0.59 11.28 9.93
N ALA A 205 -1.75 11.49 9.30
CA ALA A 205 -1.90 12.40 8.16
C ALA A 205 -1.49 13.82 8.54
N VAL A 206 -0.71 14.48 7.69
CA VAL A 206 -0.19 15.83 7.97
C VAL A 206 -0.45 16.78 6.81
N LYS A 207 -0.64 18.05 7.14
CA LYS A 207 -0.77 19.12 6.15
C LYS A 207 0.60 19.64 5.73
N ILE A 208 0.74 19.91 4.43
CA ILE A 208 1.85 20.61 3.82
C ILE A 208 1.26 21.88 3.21
N ASP A 209 1.79 23.03 3.57
CA ASP A 209 1.27 24.34 3.16
C ASP A 209 -0.25 24.48 3.36
N GLY A 210 -0.73 23.97 4.50
CA GLY A 210 -2.12 24.09 4.91
C GLY A 210 -3.08 23.02 4.38
N ARG A 211 -2.65 22.14 3.46
CA ARG A 211 -3.48 21.10 2.85
C ARG A 211 -2.86 19.70 3.00
N TYR A 212 -3.69 18.67 3.07
CA TYR A 212 -3.24 17.28 2.93
C TYR A 212 -2.84 16.99 1.49
N ALA A 213 -1.84 16.14 1.30
CA ALA A 213 -1.38 15.70 0.00
C ALA A 213 -1.49 14.17 -0.13
N MET A 214 -1.77 13.68 -1.34
CA MET A 214 -1.87 12.26 -1.65
C MET A 214 -1.23 11.98 -3.00
N TYR A 215 -0.30 11.03 -3.05
CA TYR A 215 0.14 10.43 -4.30
C TYR A 215 -0.87 9.36 -4.72
N TRP A 216 -1.19 9.32 -6.02
CA TRP A 216 -2.15 8.35 -6.54
C TRP A 216 -1.83 8.00 -7.99
N GLY A 217 -2.41 6.93 -8.50
CA GLY A 217 -2.29 6.53 -9.89
C GLY A 217 -1.85 5.09 -10.07
N ASP A 218 -1.81 4.70 -11.32
CA ASP A 218 -1.45 3.41 -11.86
C ASP A 218 -0.88 3.66 -13.25
N THR A 219 0.30 3.17 -13.54
CA THR A 219 1.14 3.52 -14.70
C THR A 219 1.90 4.83 -14.51
N ASP A 220 1.22 5.93 -14.24
CA ASP A 220 1.82 7.22 -13.85
C ASP A 220 1.42 7.58 -12.42
N ILE A 221 2.28 8.33 -11.72
CA ILE A 221 2.00 8.84 -10.39
C ILE A 221 1.64 10.32 -10.47
N PHE A 222 0.52 10.66 -9.84
CA PHE A 222 -0.06 11.98 -9.74
C PHE A 222 -0.10 12.46 -8.30
N VAL A 223 -0.42 13.75 -8.09
CA VAL A 223 -0.65 14.32 -6.75
C VAL A 223 -2.02 14.97 -6.69
N ALA A 224 -2.70 14.77 -5.56
CA ALA A 224 -3.92 15.47 -5.21
C ALA A 224 -3.79 16.15 -3.84
N ALA A 225 -4.59 17.17 -3.60
CA ALA A 225 -4.66 17.87 -2.32
C ALA A 225 -6.08 17.90 -1.77
N SER A 226 -6.18 17.95 -0.43
CA SER A 226 -7.45 17.97 0.30
C SER A 226 -7.38 18.88 1.51
N ASP A 227 -8.51 19.47 1.90
CA ASP A 227 -8.65 20.22 3.15
C ASP A 227 -9.18 19.35 4.30
N ASP A 228 -9.86 18.21 3.98
CA ASP A 228 -10.65 17.39 4.90
C ASP A 228 -10.34 15.88 4.88
N LEU A 229 -9.35 15.44 4.08
CA LEU A 229 -9.00 14.02 3.83
C LEU A 229 -10.06 13.20 3.08
N ILE A 230 -11.22 13.77 2.75
CA ILE A 230 -12.34 13.08 2.09
C ILE A 230 -12.50 13.55 0.64
N ASN A 231 -12.47 14.85 0.42
CA ASN A 231 -12.64 15.47 -0.89
C ASN A 231 -11.29 15.91 -1.44
N TRP A 232 -10.90 15.39 -2.59
CA TRP A 232 -9.58 15.61 -3.17
C TRP A 232 -9.68 16.32 -4.51
N THR A 233 -8.67 17.13 -4.81
CA THR A 233 -8.52 17.86 -6.09
C THR A 233 -7.17 17.51 -6.68
N VAL A 234 -7.13 17.10 -7.94
CA VAL A 234 -5.89 16.79 -8.66
C VAL A 234 -5.07 18.06 -8.86
N LEU A 235 -3.79 18.03 -8.50
CA LEU A 235 -2.88 19.13 -8.71
C LEU A 235 -2.30 19.09 -10.12
N LYS A 236 -2.05 20.29 -10.68
CA LYS A 236 -1.44 20.49 -11.99
C LYS A 236 -0.25 21.44 -11.83
N ASP A 237 0.79 21.19 -12.61
CA ASP A 237 1.90 22.14 -12.73
C ASP A 237 1.47 23.42 -13.51
N ASP A 238 2.37 24.38 -13.62
CA ASP A 238 2.13 25.66 -14.32
C ASP A 238 1.80 25.48 -15.83
N LYS A 239 2.08 24.30 -16.39
CA LYS A 239 1.78 23.92 -17.78
C LYS A 239 0.50 23.09 -17.92
N GLY A 240 -0.16 22.79 -16.81
CA GLY A 240 -1.36 21.97 -16.77
C GLY A 240 -1.11 20.47 -16.76
N ASN A 241 0.14 19.99 -16.59
CA ASN A 241 0.45 18.57 -16.46
C ASN A 241 0.09 18.09 -15.06
N THR A 242 -0.38 16.86 -14.99
CA THR A 242 -0.76 16.19 -13.73
C THR A 242 0.26 15.16 -13.27
N THR A 243 1.04 14.58 -14.19
CA THR A 243 1.99 13.51 -13.91
C THR A 243 3.22 14.04 -13.18
N ILE A 244 3.56 13.43 -12.03
CA ILE A 244 4.78 13.72 -11.28
C ILE A 244 5.95 12.90 -11.82
N PHE A 245 5.75 11.59 -11.98
CA PHE A 245 6.67 10.72 -12.70
C PHE A 245 5.93 9.47 -13.22
N GLY A 246 6.51 8.82 -14.21
CA GLY A 246 5.99 7.60 -14.82
C GLY A 246 7.09 6.57 -15.05
N PRO A 247 6.79 5.51 -15.81
CA PRO A 247 7.73 4.46 -16.13
C PRO A 247 9.02 4.97 -16.77
N ARG A 248 10.16 4.39 -16.39
CA ARG A 248 11.49 4.76 -16.92
C ARG A 248 12.00 3.72 -17.89
N PRO A 249 12.13 4.04 -19.19
CA PRO A 249 12.57 3.07 -20.20
C PRO A 249 13.86 2.35 -19.81
N LYS A 250 13.89 1.02 -19.95
CA LYS A 250 15.04 0.15 -19.65
C LYS A 250 15.46 0.14 -18.17
N LYS A 251 14.58 0.48 -17.25
CA LYS A 251 14.78 0.37 -15.81
C LYS A 251 13.84 -0.69 -15.23
N PHE A 252 13.99 -0.98 -13.93
CA PHE A 252 13.15 -1.95 -13.21
C PHE A 252 11.66 -1.57 -13.15
N ASP A 253 11.34 -0.32 -13.47
CA ASP A 253 10.02 0.28 -13.48
C ASP A 253 9.63 0.77 -14.90
N SER A 254 9.95 -0.01 -15.94
CA SER A 254 9.79 0.41 -17.33
C SER A 254 8.37 0.30 -17.89
N ASP A 255 7.45 -0.35 -17.17
CA ASP A 255 6.09 -0.61 -17.63
C ASP A 255 5.02 0.03 -16.72
N LEU A 256 5.22 -0.02 -15.41
CA LEU A 256 4.26 0.48 -14.44
C LEU A 256 4.96 1.04 -13.20
N VAL A 257 4.44 2.13 -12.68
CA VAL A 257 4.71 2.66 -11.34
C VAL A 257 3.38 2.93 -10.62
N GLU A 258 3.30 2.56 -9.34
CA GLU A 258 2.08 2.66 -8.55
C GLU A 258 2.44 2.99 -7.08
N PRO A 259 1.82 4.00 -6.43
CA PRO A 259 2.06 4.26 -5.02
C PRO A 259 1.83 3.03 -4.15
N GLY A 260 2.76 2.75 -3.25
CA GLY A 260 2.66 1.67 -2.27
C GLY A 260 1.95 2.11 -0.97
N PRO A 261 2.62 2.01 0.20
CA PRO A 261 2.05 2.47 1.47
C PRO A 261 1.93 4.01 1.53
N PRO A 262 1.30 4.57 2.58
CA PRO A 262 1.28 6.01 2.83
C PRO A 262 2.66 6.64 2.70
N ALA A 263 2.75 7.81 2.06
CA ALA A 263 4.01 8.51 1.82
C ALA A 263 4.50 9.20 3.11
N MET A 264 5.79 9.07 3.43
CA MET A 264 6.34 9.54 4.70
C MET A 264 6.96 10.93 4.57
N LEU A 265 6.45 11.92 5.31
CA LEU A 265 7.10 13.21 5.44
C LEU A 265 8.25 13.13 6.46
N THR A 266 9.45 13.47 6.00
CA THR A 266 10.69 13.52 6.78
C THR A 266 11.29 14.93 6.77
N ASP A 267 12.35 15.15 7.54
CA ASP A 267 13.14 16.41 7.50
C ASP A 267 13.89 16.62 6.18
N LYS A 268 14.00 15.61 5.34
CA LYS A 268 14.67 15.64 4.03
C LYS A 268 13.68 15.73 2.85
N GLY A 269 12.39 15.66 3.12
CA GLY A 269 11.34 15.65 2.11
C GLY A 269 10.40 14.47 2.25
N ILE A 270 9.66 14.15 1.20
CA ILE A 270 8.69 13.04 1.19
C ILE A 270 9.36 11.79 0.64
N VAL A 271 9.29 10.71 1.41
CA VAL A 271 9.70 9.36 0.96
C VAL A 271 8.45 8.64 0.46
N LEU A 272 8.43 8.35 -0.84
CA LEU A 272 7.39 7.53 -1.47
C LEU A 272 7.97 6.17 -1.81
N ILE A 273 7.43 5.11 -1.20
CA ILE A 273 7.66 3.73 -1.61
C ILE A 273 6.62 3.40 -2.68
N TYR A 274 7.03 2.86 -3.80
CA TYR A 274 6.13 2.54 -4.90
C TYR A 274 6.37 1.13 -5.44
N ASN A 275 5.31 0.51 -5.94
CA ASN A 275 5.35 -0.73 -6.68
C ASN A 275 5.74 -0.44 -8.13
N SER A 276 6.41 -1.39 -8.75
CA SER A 276 6.78 -1.26 -10.15
C SER A 276 6.77 -2.60 -10.87
N ARG A 277 6.64 -2.51 -12.19
CA ARG A 277 6.78 -3.63 -13.11
C ARG A 277 7.67 -3.22 -14.28
N ASN A 278 8.45 -4.18 -14.75
CA ASN A 278 9.19 -4.06 -16.02
C ASN A 278 8.61 -5.02 -17.07
N VAL A 279 8.85 -4.70 -18.32
CA VAL A 279 8.55 -5.59 -19.48
C VAL A 279 9.65 -6.62 -19.62
#